data_fcea79ec13e944261661d7c607c1e29c
#
_entry.id   fcea79ec13e944261661d7c607c1e29c
#
_cell.length_a   1.000
_cell.length_b   1.000
_cell.length_c   1.000
_cell.angle_alpha   90.00
_cell.angle_beta   90.00
_cell.angle_gamma   90.00
#
_symmetry.space_group_name_H-M   'P 1'
#
loop_
_entity.id
_entity.type
_entity.pdbx_description
1 polymer ?
#
loop_
_entity_poly.entity_id
_entity_poly.type
_entity_poly.pdbx_seq_one_letter_code
_entity_poly.pdbx_strand_id
1 'polypeptide(L)'
;MRGDSAIIKLMRLLTALHADQDAERSVTVDGVPVSRHELLGRAAALAEELDGVTVAAVHAVAGLPTVVAIVAGLLAGVPVVPVPPDAGELERLHVLRDCGATVMLSDDPAAAGTSGLPVVPVSGPSRSGSVPPDPAPEKTALILYTSGTTGPPKGVVLSRAALAADLDALAEAWDWTADDTLVHGLPLYHVHGLVLGLLGALRTGSPLVHTGRPTPSAYAAAGGSLYFGVPTVWSRVCADPASARALRGARLLVSGSAPLPVPVFDDLVSLTGQAPVERYGMTETLITVSARADGDRRAGHVGLPLAGVATRLVAADGPVPHDGETIGALEVRGATLFDGYLGQPAALTDGWFATGDVATIGPDGWHRIVGRASTDLIKTGGYRVGAGEVEDALLLHPAVVEAAVIGTPHDDLGEQITAFVVTGGPAGPDELIGFVAARLAAHKRPRVVHLVAELPRNAMGKVQKSRLPRGEKFS
;
A
#
# COMPACT_ATOMS: atom_id res chain seq x y z
N MET A 1 -36.07 -11.69 11.80
CA MET A 1 -35.78 -10.45 11.03
C MET A 1 -34.49 -9.70 11.42
N ARG A 2 -33.89 -9.82 12.63
CA ARG A 2 -32.60 -9.19 12.94
C ARG A 2 -31.39 -10.00 12.45
N GLY A 3 -31.52 -11.32 12.25
CA GLY A 3 -30.41 -12.17 11.76
C GLY A 3 -30.12 -12.01 10.26
N ASP A 4 -31.14 -11.81 9.43
CA ASP A 4 -30.99 -11.67 7.97
C ASP A 4 -30.28 -10.37 7.59
N SER A 5 -30.51 -9.28 8.33
CA SER A 5 -29.86 -7.99 8.07
C SER A 5 -28.35 -8.02 8.35
N ALA A 6 -27.89 -8.79 9.34
CA ALA A 6 -26.47 -8.92 9.65
C ALA A 6 -25.74 -9.81 8.62
N ILE A 7 -26.38 -10.88 8.17
CA ILE A 7 -25.83 -11.78 7.13
C ILE A 7 -25.72 -11.04 5.78
N ILE A 8 -26.74 -10.26 5.42
CA ILE A 8 -26.73 -9.44 4.20
C ILE A 8 -25.62 -8.37 4.28
N LYS A 9 -25.40 -7.77 5.45
CA LYS A 9 -24.35 -6.78 5.68
C LYS A 9 -22.93 -7.37 5.49
N LEU A 10 -22.72 -8.62 5.91
CA LEU A 10 -21.46 -9.35 5.72
C LEU A 10 -21.20 -9.74 4.25
N MET A 11 -22.24 -9.86 3.42
CA MET A 11 -22.11 -10.30 2.03
C MET A 11 -21.80 -9.16 1.04
N ARG A 12 -22.12 -7.90 1.37
CA ARG A 12 -21.92 -6.76 0.49
C ARG A 12 -20.53 -6.15 0.65
N LEU A 13 -19.75 -6.03 -0.43
CA LEU A 13 -18.46 -5.35 -0.36
C LEU A 13 -18.62 -3.84 -0.10
N LEU A 14 -19.56 -3.17 -0.76
CA LEU A 14 -19.81 -1.73 -0.65
C LEU A 14 -21.04 -1.44 0.22
N THR A 15 -20.97 -1.85 1.47
CA THR A 15 -22.14 -1.87 2.39
C THR A 15 -22.78 -0.48 2.54
N ALA A 16 -21.97 0.57 2.76
CA ALA A 16 -22.51 1.89 3.02
C ALA A 16 -23.06 2.58 1.77
N LEU A 17 -22.62 2.16 0.58
CA LEU A 17 -23.14 2.70 -0.69
C LEU A 17 -24.63 2.41 -0.87
N HIS A 18 -25.16 1.37 -0.22
CA HIS A 18 -26.57 0.96 -0.29
C HIS A 18 -27.42 1.44 0.90
N ALA A 19 -26.92 2.40 1.70
CA ALA A 19 -27.68 2.94 2.81
C ALA A 19 -28.86 3.82 2.30
N ASP A 20 -29.98 3.75 3.00
CA ASP A 20 -31.22 4.45 2.61
C ASP A 20 -31.08 5.99 2.66
N GLN A 21 -30.27 6.49 3.58
CA GLN A 21 -30.01 7.93 3.69
C GLN A 21 -28.88 8.36 2.76
N ASP A 22 -29.10 9.43 1.99
CA ASP A 22 -28.04 10.00 1.17
C ASP A 22 -26.97 10.70 2.04
N ALA A 23 -25.73 10.68 1.55
CA ALA A 23 -24.65 11.46 2.09
C ALA A 23 -24.16 12.41 0.98
N GLU A 24 -24.49 13.69 1.12
CA GLU A 24 -24.24 14.73 0.08
C GLU A 24 -22.79 14.79 -0.42
N ARG A 25 -21.84 14.46 0.45
CA ARG A 25 -20.40 14.44 0.14
C ARG A 25 -19.80 13.10 0.51
N SER A 26 -20.33 12.03 -0.05
CA SER A 26 -19.81 10.68 0.21
C SER A 26 -18.39 10.52 -0.32
N VAL A 27 -18.13 11.05 -1.53
CA VAL A 27 -16.79 11.07 -2.13
C VAL A 27 -16.55 12.43 -2.76
N THR A 28 -15.40 13.02 -2.46
CA THR A 28 -14.91 14.22 -3.14
C THR A 28 -13.58 13.87 -3.81
N VAL A 29 -13.46 14.07 -5.13
CA VAL A 29 -12.21 13.82 -5.86
C VAL A 29 -11.79 15.11 -6.54
N ASP A 30 -10.58 15.57 -6.25
CA ASP A 30 -10.00 16.80 -6.78
C ASP A 30 -10.96 17.99 -6.70
N GLY A 31 -11.61 18.13 -5.53
CA GLY A 31 -12.58 19.20 -5.25
C GLY A 31 -13.99 18.98 -5.80
N VAL A 32 -14.24 17.93 -6.57
CA VAL A 32 -15.57 17.60 -7.12
C VAL A 32 -16.30 16.63 -6.18
N PRO A 33 -17.33 17.08 -5.46
CA PRO A 33 -18.12 16.21 -4.59
C PRO A 33 -19.15 15.40 -5.37
N VAL A 34 -19.45 14.21 -4.90
CA VAL A 34 -20.56 13.37 -5.34
C VAL A 34 -21.30 12.80 -4.14
N SER A 35 -22.62 12.80 -4.19
CA SER A 35 -23.42 12.15 -3.16
C SER A 35 -23.39 10.63 -3.31
N ARG A 36 -23.78 9.93 -2.25
CA ARG A 36 -23.87 8.47 -2.25
C ARG A 36 -24.86 7.97 -3.30
N HIS A 37 -26.05 8.54 -3.34
CA HIS A 37 -27.08 8.14 -4.30
C HIS A 37 -26.70 8.47 -5.73
N GLU A 38 -26.06 9.62 -5.96
CA GLU A 38 -25.57 9.99 -7.28
C GLU A 38 -24.47 9.05 -7.76
N LEU A 39 -23.49 8.71 -6.89
CA LEU A 39 -22.45 7.75 -7.22
C LEU A 39 -23.05 6.38 -7.55
N LEU A 40 -23.98 5.89 -6.71
CA LEU A 40 -24.65 4.61 -6.94
C LEU A 40 -25.44 4.61 -8.25
N GLY A 41 -26.19 5.67 -8.53
CA GLY A 41 -26.99 5.79 -9.76
C GLY A 41 -26.14 5.81 -11.01
N ARG A 42 -25.05 6.60 -11.03
CA ARG A 42 -24.10 6.65 -12.15
C ARG A 42 -23.41 5.30 -12.36
N ALA A 43 -22.94 4.67 -11.28
CA ALA A 43 -22.26 3.39 -11.35
C ALA A 43 -23.22 2.26 -11.79
N ALA A 44 -24.48 2.26 -11.34
CA ALA A 44 -25.46 1.29 -11.77
C ALA A 44 -25.79 1.44 -13.28
N ALA A 45 -25.91 2.67 -13.79
CA ALA A 45 -26.12 2.90 -15.22
C ALA A 45 -24.96 2.39 -16.09
N LEU A 46 -23.72 2.60 -15.63
CA LEU A 46 -22.55 2.04 -16.32
C LEU A 46 -22.47 0.52 -16.17
N ALA A 47 -22.89 -0.04 -15.03
CA ALA A 47 -22.92 -1.48 -14.80
C ALA A 47 -23.84 -2.21 -15.79
N GLU A 48 -24.94 -1.59 -16.23
CA GLU A 48 -25.82 -2.13 -17.29
C GLU A 48 -25.10 -2.27 -18.63
N GLU A 49 -24.13 -1.39 -18.91
CA GLU A 49 -23.31 -1.45 -20.15
C GLU A 49 -22.22 -2.53 -20.11
N LEU A 50 -22.00 -3.12 -18.94
CA LEU A 50 -21.00 -4.18 -18.73
C LEU A 50 -21.60 -5.61 -18.87
N ASP A 51 -22.83 -5.73 -19.32
CA ASP A 51 -23.42 -7.05 -19.57
C ASP A 51 -22.60 -7.82 -20.63
N GLY A 52 -22.23 -9.06 -20.32
CA GLY A 52 -21.38 -9.89 -21.16
C GLY A 52 -19.86 -9.56 -21.12
N VAL A 53 -19.45 -8.52 -20.39
CA VAL A 53 -18.04 -8.19 -20.16
C VAL A 53 -17.43 -9.18 -19.16
N THR A 54 -16.29 -9.78 -19.53
CA THR A 54 -15.60 -10.76 -18.69
C THR A 54 -14.59 -10.14 -17.73
N VAL A 55 -13.86 -9.11 -18.19
CA VAL A 55 -12.90 -8.33 -17.40
C VAL A 55 -12.92 -6.89 -17.92
N ALA A 56 -13.06 -5.92 -17.02
CA ALA A 56 -13.05 -4.50 -17.34
C ALA A 56 -11.73 -3.86 -16.87
N ALA A 57 -10.93 -3.35 -17.82
CA ALA A 57 -9.83 -2.46 -17.50
C ALA A 57 -10.35 -1.04 -17.20
N VAL A 58 -9.75 -0.35 -16.24
CA VAL A 58 -10.09 1.03 -15.89
C VAL A 58 -8.84 1.90 -16.02
N HIS A 59 -8.90 2.97 -16.82
CA HIS A 59 -7.84 3.97 -16.88
C HIS A 59 -7.84 4.78 -15.58
N ALA A 60 -6.97 4.44 -14.65
CA ALA A 60 -7.07 4.83 -13.24
C ALA A 60 -6.47 6.23 -12.97
N VAL A 61 -6.91 7.24 -13.72
CA VAL A 61 -6.61 8.65 -13.42
C VAL A 61 -7.33 9.04 -12.13
N ALA A 62 -6.68 9.84 -11.28
CA ALA A 62 -7.29 10.32 -10.05
C ALA A 62 -8.44 11.30 -10.37
N GLY A 63 -9.66 10.77 -10.47
CA GLY A 63 -10.86 11.52 -10.84
C GLY A 63 -12.15 10.76 -10.55
N LEU A 64 -13.26 11.48 -10.52
CA LEU A 64 -14.58 10.89 -10.31
C LEU A 64 -14.93 9.80 -11.35
N PRO A 65 -14.58 9.94 -12.65
CA PRO A 65 -14.81 8.85 -13.62
C PRO A 65 -14.17 7.53 -13.20
N THR A 66 -12.94 7.53 -12.69
CA THR A 66 -12.30 6.32 -12.18
C THR A 66 -13.07 5.68 -11.02
N VAL A 67 -13.57 6.50 -10.10
CA VAL A 67 -14.40 6.01 -8.97
C VAL A 67 -15.67 5.36 -9.49
N VAL A 68 -16.38 6.02 -10.42
CA VAL A 68 -17.62 5.48 -11.03
C VAL A 68 -17.33 4.17 -11.77
N ALA A 69 -16.27 4.11 -12.57
CA ALA A 69 -15.87 2.91 -13.33
C ALA A 69 -15.57 1.71 -12.42
N ILE A 70 -14.81 1.93 -11.35
CA ILE A 70 -14.50 0.88 -10.38
C ILE A 70 -15.76 0.37 -9.70
N VAL A 71 -16.60 1.27 -9.19
CA VAL A 71 -17.86 0.90 -8.53
C VAL A 71 -18.79 0.18 -9.49
N ALA A 72 -18.89 0.61 -10.76
CA ALA A 72 -19.72 -0.03 -11.78
C ALA A 72 -19.29 -1.48 -12.05
N GLY A 73 -17.99 -1.73 -12.24
CA GLY A 73 -17.49 -3.10 -12.41
C GLY A 73 -17.78 -3.98 -11.19
N LEU A 74 -17.60 -3.43 -9.98
CA LEU A 74 -17.91 -4.15 -8.74
C LEU A 74 -19.41 -4.45 -8.60
N LEU A 75 -20.29 -3.53 -9.00
CA LEU A 75 -21.74 -3.75 -9.00
C LEU A 75 -22.17 -4.80 -10.04
N ALA A 76 -21.58 -4.73 -11.24
CA ALA A 76 -21.83 -5.70 -12.30
C ALA A 76 -21.28 -7.12 -12.00
N GLY A 77 -20.43 -7.26 -10.96
CA GLY A 77 -19.72 -8.51 -10.68
C GLY A 77 -18.66 -8.85 -11.72
N VAL A 78 -18.18 -7.85 -12.43
CA VAL A 78 -17.10 -7.93 -13.43
C VAL A 78 -15.77 -7.61 -12.74
N PRO A 79 -14.73 -8.46 -12.84
CA PRO A 79 -13.40 -8.18 -12.34
C PRO A 79 -12.84 -6.86 -12.90
N VAL A 80 -12.39 -5.98 -12.01
CA VAL A 80 -11.84 -4.68 -12.38
C VAL A 80 -10.31 -4.72 -12.35
N VAL A 81 -9.70 -4.23 -13.42
CA VAL A 81 -8.24 -4.10 -13.56
C VAL A 81 -7.89 -2.61 -13.67
N PRO A 82 -7.48 -1.95 -12.58
CA PRO A 82 -7.05 -0.56 -12.68
C PRO A 82 -5.67 -0.50 -13.34
N VAL A 83 -5.59 0.27 -14.43
CA VAL A 83 -4.37 0.46 -15.22
C VAL A 83 -3.78 1.84 -14.89
N PRO A 84 -2.49 1.91 -14.48
CA PRO A 84 -1.84 3.19 -14.21
C PRO A 84 -1.88 4.11 -15.44
N PRO A 85 -2.22 5.40 -15.28
CA PRO A 85 -2.28 6.34 -16.41
C PRO A 85 -0.90 6.64 -17.01
N ASP A 86 0.16 6.47 -16.25
CA ASP A 86 1.56 6.65 -16.61
C ASP A 86 2.27 5.35 -17.04
N ALA A 87 1.52 4.23 -17.13
CA ALA A 87 2.09 2.99 -17.65
C ALA A 87 2.57 3.16 -19.09
N GLY A 88 3.81 2.74 -19.34
CA GLY A 88 4.36 2.70 -20.69
C GLY A 88 3.55 1.76 -21.60
N GLU A 89 3.62 1.98 -22.92
CA GLU A 89 2.85 1.21 -23.91
C GLU A 89 3.00 -0.31 -23.74
N LEU A 90 4.23 -0.79 -23.59
CA LEU A 90 4.51 -2.23 -23.45
C LEU A 90 3.92 -2.81 -22.17
N GLU A 91 4.01 -2.07 -21.06
CA GLU A 91 3.46 -2.47 -19.78
C GLU A 91 1.93 -2.52 -19.85
N ARG A 92 1.31 -1.48 -20.40
CA ARG A 92 -0.14 -1.41 -20.60
C ARG A 92 -0.64 -2.58 -21.45
N LEU A 93 0.01 -2.84 -22.60
CA LEU A 93 -0.33 -3.96 -23.47
C LEU A 93 -0.18 -5.31 -22.78
N HIS A 94 0.88 -5.47 -21.96
CA HIS A 94 1.06 -6.68 -21.16
C HIS A 94 -0.13 -6.87 -20.22
N VAL A 95 -0.45 -5.86 -19.41
CA VAL A 95 -1.56 -5.90 -18.44
C VAL A 95 -2.88 -6.27 -19.14
N LEU A 96 -3.23 -5.56 -20.23
CA LEU A 96 -4.51 -5.76 -20.92
C LEU A 96 -4.64 -7.14 -21.56
N ARG A 97 -3.54 -7.69 -22.10
CA ARG A 97 -3.54 -9.03 -22.70
C ARG A 97 -3.54 -10.13 -21.66
N ASP A 98 -2.72 -9.99 -20.63
CA ASP A 98 -2.57 -10.98 -19.57
C ASP A 98 -3.87 -11.14 -18.77
N CYS A 99 -4.56 -10.03 -18.43
CA CYS A 99 -5.83 -10.09 -17.71
C CYS A 99 -7.02 -10.49 -18.59
N GLY A 100 -6.88 -10.52 -19.92
CA GLY A 100 -7.98 -10.81 -20.83
C GLY A 100 -9.08 -9.75 -20.81
N ALA A 101 -8.71 -8.48 -20.59
CA ALA A 101 -9.68 -7.38 -20.61
C ALA A 101 -10.41 -7.32 -21.95
N THR A 102 -11.73 -7.12 -21.91
CA THR A 102 -12.57 -7.00 -23.09
C THR A 102 -13.05 -5.58 -23.38
N VAL A 103 -12.92 -4.69 -22.38
CA VAL A 103 -13.21 -3.27 -22.51
C VAL A 103 -12.23 -2.44 -21.70
N MET A 104 -12.05 -1.17 -22.10
CA MET A 104 -11.39 -0.11 -21.30
C MET A 104 -12.43 0.92 -20.89
N LEU A 105 -12.61 1.14 -19.59
CA LEU A 105 -13.47 2.19 -19.04
C LEU A 105 -12.66 3.47 -18.91
N SER A 106 -12.97 4.48 -19.69
CA SER A 106 -12.26 5.76 -19.68
C SER A 106 -13.02 6.82 -20.48
N ASP A 107 -12.89 8.08 -20.08
CA ASP A 107 -13.32 9.23 -20.89
C ASP A 107 -12.27 9.67 -21.92
N ASP A 108 -11.05 9.12 -21.81
CA ASP A 108 -10.00 9.31 -22.83
C ASP A 108 -10.10 8.17 -23.85
N PRO A 109 -10.47 8.46 -25.11
CA PRO A 109 -10.56 7.45 -26.16
C PRO A 109 -9.21 6.82 -26.52
N ALA A 110 -8.09 7.43 -26.12
CA ALA A 110 -6.75 6.91 -26.34
C ALA A 110 -6.27 5.97 -25.19
N ALA A 111 -7.06 5.81 -24.12
CA ALA A 111 -6.66 5.05 -22.92
C ALA A 111 -6.28 3.60 -23.23
N ALA A 112 -6.90 2.97 -24.22
CA ALA A 112 -6.59 1.60 -24.63
C ALA A 112 -5.27 1.47 -25.41
N GLY A 113 -4.67 2.58 -25.87
CA GLY A 113 -3.45 2.58 -26.67
C GLY A 113 -3.61 1.75 -27.94
N THR A 114 -2.59 0.96 -28.28
CA THR A 114 -2.58 0.06 -29.44
C THR A 114 -3.22 -1.31 -29.17
N SER A 115 -3.90 -1.52 -28.04
CA SER A 115 -4.50 -2.81 -27.69
C SER A 115 -5.68 -3.21 -28.57
N GLY A 116 -6.35 -2.21 -29.20
CA GLY A 116 -7.56 -2.42 -29.99
C GLY A 116 -8.81 -2.68 -29.15
N LEU A 117 -8.75 -2.56 -27.83
CA LEU A 117 -9.93 -2.70 -26.97
C LEU A 117 -10.92 -1.56 -27.19
N PRO A 118 -12.24 -1.84 -27.18
CA PRO A 118 -13.24 -0.79 -27.15
C PRO A 118 -13.10 0.02 -25.87
N VAL A 119 -13.17 1.36 -26.03
CA VAL A 119 -13.20 2.30 -24.89
C VAL A 119 -14.65 2.67 -24.65
N VAL A 120 -15.14 2.39 -23.45
CA VAL A 120 -16.48 2.75 -22.97
C VAL A 120 -16.35 4.03 -22.14
N PRO A 121 -16.99 5.14 -22.54
CA PRO A 121 -16.94 6.39 -21.78
C PRO A 121 -17.69 6.25 -20.46
N VAL A 122 -17.10 6.79 -19.39
CA VAL A 122 -17.65 6.73 -18.03
C VAL A 122 -18.56 7.93 -17.74
N SER A 123 -18.17 9.13 -18.23
CA SER A 123 -18.96 10.34 -18.08
C SER A 123 -20.03 10.40 -19.17
N GLY A 124 -21.10 9.65 -18.97
CA GLY A 124 -22.31 9.74 -19.82
C GLY A 124 -23.32 10.76 -19.29
N PRO A 125 -24.43 11.00 -20.02
CA PRO A 125 -25.53 11.79 -19.48
C PRO A 125 -26.00 11.15 -18.16
N SER A 126 -26.31 11.99 -17.15
CA SER A 126 -26.80 11.54 -15.85
C SER A 126 -28.02 10.65 -15.99
N ARG A 127 -27.80 9.34 -16.08
CA ARG A 127 -28.84 8.33 -16.02
C ARG A 127 -28.69 7.63 -14.66
N SER A 128 -29.82 7.28 -14.04
CA SER A 128 -29.84 6.40 -12.90
C SER A 128 -30.19 5.00 -13.39
N GLY A 129 -29.25 4.08 -13.25
CA GLY A 129 -29.48 2.67 -13.58
C GLY A 129 -30.17 1.90 -12.45
N SER A 130 -30.64 0.73 -12.77
CA SER A 130 -31.13 -0.22 -11.77
C SER A 130 -29.95 -0.87 -11.07
N VAL A 131 -29.92 -0.83 -9.74
CA VAL A 131 -28.85 -1.46 -8.96
C VAL A 131 -28.97 -2.97 -9.09
N PRO A 132 -27.94 -3.65 -9.64
CA PRO A 132 -28.00 -5.11 -9.79
C PRO A 132 -27.90 -5.82 -8.42
N PRO A 133 -28.31 -7.10 -8.34
CA PRO A 133 -28.08 -7.92 -7.15
C PRO A 133 -26.58 -7.99 -6.80
N ASP A 134 -26.26 -8.04 -5.51
CA ASP A 134 -24.87 -8.18 -5.10
C ASP A 134 -24.26 -9.48 -5.62
N PRO A 135 -23.07 -9.39 -6.25
CA PRO A 135 -22.33 -10.58 -6.68
C PRO A 135 -21.86 -11.42 -5.49
N ALA A 136 -21.72 -12.73 -5.70
CA ALA A 136 -21.31 -13.67 -4.67
C ALA A 136 -19.91 -13.31 -4.09
N PRO A 137 -19.67 -13.57 -2.79
CA PRO A 137 -18.44 -13.12 -2.09
C PRO A 137 -17.16 -13.76 -2.64
N GLU A 138 -17.23 -14.96 -3.17
CA GLU A 138 -16.09 -15.67 -3.80
C GLU A 138 -15.72 -15.16 -5.18
N LYS A 139 -16.56 -14.33 -5.82
CA LYS A 139 -16.23 -13.73 -7.12
C LYS A 139 -15.04 -12.79 -7.03
N THR A 140 -14.20 -12.84 -8.06
CA THR A 140 -13.12 -11.87 -8.26
C THR A 140 -13.68 -10.46 -8.33
N ALA A 141 -13.16 -9.58 -7.50
CA ALA A 141 -13.50 -8.15 -7.50
C ALA A 141 -12.44 -7.33 -8.24
N LEU A 142 -11.17 -7.55 -7.90
CA LEU A 142 -10.04 -6.82 -8.46
C LEU A 142 -8.96 -7.78 -8.95
N ILE A 143 -8.26 -7.35 -10.01
CA ILE A 143 -6.99 -7.93 -10.43
C ILE A 143 -5.97 -6.79 -10.39
N LEU A 144 -5.07 -6.82 -9.42
CA LEU A 144 -4.07 -5.77 -9.22
C LEU A 144 -2.69 -6.25 -9.68
N TYR A 145 -2.06 -5.48 -10.57
CA TYR A 145 -0.74 -5.83 -11.08
C TYR A 145 0.37 -5.36 -10.15
N THR A 146 1.30 -6.27 -9.87
CA THR A 146 2.50 -6.00 -9.07
C THR A 146 3.73 -6.12 -9.94
N SER A 147 4.65 -5.14 -9.83
CA SER A 147 5.98 -5.26 -10.41
C SER A 147 6.77 -6.29 -9.61
N GLY A 148 6.82 -7.53 -10.10
CA GLY A 148 7.66 -8.56 -9.53
C GLY A 148 9.14 -8.14 -9.51
N THR A 149 9.92 -8.67 -8.57
CA THR A 149 11.38 -8.46 -8.52
C THR A 149 12.09 -9.08 -9.73
N THR A 150 11.43 -10.02 -10.41
CA THR A 150 11.95 -10.75 -11.57
C THR A 150 10.82 -11.01 -12.57
N GLY A 151 10.91 -10.41 -13.77
CA GLY A 151 9.96 -10.65 -14.85
C GLY A 151 8.87 -9.59 -15.01
N PRO A 152 7.91 -9.83 -15.93
CA PRO A 152 6.81 -8.91 -16.17
C PRO A 152 5.86 -8.83 -14.95
N PRO A 153 5.07 -7.75 -14.84
CA PRO A 153 4.06 -7.62 -13.79
C PRO A 153 3.09 -8.80 -13.75
N LYS A 154 2.70 -9.22 -12.55
CA LYS A 154 1.76 -10.34 -12.33
C LYS A 154 0.43 -9.82 -11.82
N GLY A 155 -0.67 -10.33 -12.35
CA GLY A 155 -2.02 -10.01 -11.89
C GLY A 155 -2.39 -10.82 -10.65
N VAL A 156 -2.57 -10.12 -9.53
CA VAL A 156 -3.02 -10.67 -8.23
C VAL A 156 -4.54 -10.67 -8.21
N VAL A 157 -5.14 -11.84 -8.06
CA VAL A 157 -6.60 -12.03 -8.06
C VAL A 157 -7.14 -11.88 -6.64
N LEU A 158 -8.03 -10.91 -6.43
CA LEU A 158 -8.62 -10.60 -5.14
C LEU A 158 -10.13 -10.80 -5.17
N SER A 159 -10.64 -11.69 -4.31
CA SER A 159 -12.07 -11.92 -4.17
C SER A 159 -12.75 -10.80 -3.37
N ARG A 160 -14.07 -10.68 -3.54
CA ARG A 160 -14.89 -9.76 -2.75
C ARG A 160 -14.80 -10.08 -1.25
N ALA A 161 -14.74 -11.37 -0.91
CA ALA A 161 -14.63 -11.83 0.48
C ALA A 161 -13.30 -11.40 1.12
N ALA A 162 -12.18 -11.55 0.42
CA ALA A 162 -10.87 -11.14 0.93
C ALA A 162 -10.80 -9.63 1.17
N LEU A 163 -11.31 -8.83 0.22
CA LEU A 163 -11.38 -7.37 0.38
C LEU A 163 -12.28 -6.97 1.56
N ALA A 164 -13.45 -7.60 1.70
CA ALA A 164 -14.36 -7.31 2.79
C ALA A 164 -13.76 -7.65 4.15
N ALA A 165 -13.11 -8.82 4.26
CA ALA A 165 -12.48 -9.27 5.51
C ALA A 165 -11.36 -8.31 5.95
N ASP A 166 -10.53 -7.85 5.01
CA ASP A 166 -9.46 -6.89 5.29
C ASP A 166 -10.01 -5.55 5.77
N LEU A 167 -11.00 -5.02 5.06
CA LEU A 167 -11.60 -3.73 5.39
C LEU A 167 -12.35 -3.73 6.73
N ASP A 168 -13.03 -4.82 7.08
CA ASP A 168 -13.67 -4.96 8.38
C ASP A 168 -12.63 -5.04 9.51
N ALA A 169 -11.56 -5.83 9.32
CA ALA A 169 -10.50 -5.95 10.28
C ALA A 169 -9.74 -4.62 10.50
N LEU A 170 -9.58 -3.83 9.43
CA LEU A 170 -9.01 -2.48 9.52
C LEU A 170 -9.96 -1.50 10.21
N ALA A 171 -11.26 -1.55 9.91
CA ALA A 171 -12.24 -0.70 10.57
C ALA A 171 -12.27 -0.96 12.08
N GLU A 172 -12.17 -2.22 12.50
CA GLU A 172 -12.02 -2.61 13.91
C GLU A 172 -10.69 -2.08 14.49
N ALA A 173 -9.56 -2.33 13.81
CA ALA A 173 -8.23 -1.98 14.30
C ALA A 173 -8.01 -0.47 14.45
N TRP A 174 -8.68 0.32 13.61
CA TRP A 174 -8.53 1.78 13.58
C TRP A 174 -9.72 2.53 14.19
N ASP A 175 -10.70 1.80 14.74
CA ASP A 175 -11.97 2.36 15.19
C ASP A 175 -12.57 3.30 14.13
N TRP A 176 -12.49 2.84 12.87
CA TRP A 176 -12.89 3.62 11.71
C TRP A 176 -14.38 3.50 11.46
N THR A 177 -15.08 4.61 11.54
CA THR A 177 -16.54 4.68 11.45
C THR A 177 -17.01 5.65 10.39
N ALA A 178 -18.32 5.74 10.21
CA ALA A 178 -18.94 6.72 9.30
C ALA A 178 -18.78 8.19 9.78
N ASP A 179 -18.42 8.42 11.03
CA ASP A 179 -18.19 9.76 11.59
C ASP A 179 -16.81 10.32 11.22
N ASP A 180 -15.91 9.44 10.73
CA ASP A 180 -14.62 9.85 10.24
C ASP A 180 -14.71 10.48 8.84
N THR A 181 -13.78 11.37 8.55
CA THR A 181 -13.51 11.83 7.17
C THR A 181 -12.13 11.38 6.76
N LEU A 182 -12.06 10.50 5.77
CA LEU A 182 -10.80 10.03 5.22
C LEU A 182 -10.25 10.99 4.18
N VAL A 183 -8.97 11.33 4.30
CA VAL A 183 -8.22 12.15 3.34
C VAL A 183 -7.04 11.40 2.78
N HIS A 184 -6.91 11.35 1.47
CA HIS A 184 -5.68 10.91 0.80
C HIS A 184 -5.61 11.43 -0.64
N GLY A 185 -4.42 11.36 -1.25
CA GLY A 185 -4.16 11.63 -2.67
C GLY A 185 -3.37 10.48 -3.31
N LEU A 186 -3.54 9.25 -2.79
CA LEU A 186 -2.82 8.07 -3.25
C LEU A 186 -3.44 7.50 -4.52
N PRO A 187 -2.64 6.83 -5.39
CA PRO A 187 -3.12 6.26 -6.64
C PRO A 187 -4.26 5.26 -6.47
N LEU A 188 -5.29 5.36 -7.33
CA LEU A 188 -6.46 4.45 -7.33
C LEU A 188 -6.22 3.13 -8.09
N TYR A 189 -4.97 2.75 -8.30
CA TYR A 189 -4.55 1.47 -8.89
C TYR A 189 -3.63 0.65 -7.95
N HIS A 190 -3.51 1.07 -6.69
CA HIS A 190 -2.79 0.34 -5.65
C HIS A 190 -3.67 0.09 -4.42
N VAL A 191 -3.39 -1.00 -3.70
CA VAL A 191 -4.13 -1.40 -2.49
C VAL A 191 -4.38 -0.21 -1.56
N HIS A 192 -3.36 0.61 -1.27
CA HIS A 192 -3.47 1.70 -0.30
C HIS A 192 -4.50 2.76 -0.71
N GLY A 193 -4.45 3.26 -1.93
CA GLY A 193 -5.39 4.29 -2.40
C GLY A 193 -6.74 3.72 -2.83
N LEU A 194 -6.73 2.56 -3.51
CA LEU A 194 -7.94 1.94 -4.02
C LEU A 194 -8.69 1.15 -2.95
N VAL A 195 -8.05 0.11 -2.39
CA VAL A 195 -8.75 -0.80 -1.48
C VAL A 195 -9.00 -0.12 -0.15
N LEU A 196 -7.93 0.33 0.53
CA LEU A 196 -8.08 0.97 1.83
C LEU A 196 -8.78 2.33 1.71
N GLY A 197 -8.35 3.15 0.74
CA GLY A 197 -8.87 4.49 0.55
C GLY A 197 -10.31 4.50 0.05
N LEU A 198 -10.51 4.14 -1.22
CA LEU A 198 -11.82 4.24 -1.84
C LEU A 198 -12.80 3.19 -1.30
N LEU A 199 -12.45 1.89 -1.38
CA LEU A 199 -13.40 0.83 -1.00
C LEU A 199 -13.63 0.80 0.52
N GLY A 200 -12.61 1.12 1.32
CA GLY A 200 -12.76 1.25 2.76
C GLY A 200 -13.75 2.34 3.16
N ALA A 201 -13.66 3.52 2.56
CA ALA A 201 -14.63 4.60 2.79
C ALA A 201 -16.05 4.21 2.37
N LEU A 202 -16.21 3.56 1.20
CA LEU A 202 -17.50 3.08 0.71
C LEU A 202 -18.07 1.90 1.51
N ARG A 203 -17.22 1.16 2.24
CA ARG A 203 -17.66 0.10 3.14
C ARG A 203 -18.07 0.61 4.51
N THR A 204 -17.27 1.48 5.13
CA THR A 204 -17.52 2.06 6.46
C THR A 204 -18.59 3.15 6.43
N GLY A 205 -18.73 3.83 5.30
CA GLY A 205 -19.63 4.99 5.15
C GLY A 205 -19.00 6.32 5.52
N SER A 206 -17.69 6.33 5.77
CA SER A 206 -16.97 7.57 6.04
C SER A 206 -16.84 8.42 4.77
N PRO A 207 -17.05 9.74 4.82
CA PRO A 207 -16.71 10.62 3.71
C PRO A 207 -15.26 10.47 3.28
N LEU A 208 -15.04 10.46 1.95
CA LEU A 208 -13.72 10.43 1.33
C LEU A 208 -13.40 11.76 0.66
N VAL A 209 -12.25 12.34 0.99
CA VAL A 209 -11.66 13.47 0.26
C VAL A 209 -10.37 12.99 -0.39
N HIS A 210 -10.44 12.71 -1.70
CA HIS A 210 -9.27 12.40 -2.52
C HIS A 210 -8.73 13.71 -3.11
N THR A 211 -7.54 14.10 -2.71
CA THR A 211 -6.94 15.41 -3.02
C THR A 211 -6.33 15.51 -4.43
N GLY A 212 -6.55 14.53 -5.30
CA GLY A 212 -5.86 14.43 -6.60
C GLY A 212 -4.38 14.09 -6.43
N ARG A 213 -3.64 14.96 -5.73
CA ARG A 213 -2.21 14.75 -5.39
C ARG A 213 -1.98 14.92 -3.88
N PRO A 214 -1.15 14.07 -3.26
CA PRO A 214 -0.89 14.13 -1.82
C PRO A 214 0.14 15.23 -1.48
N THR A 215 -0.21 16.50 -1.70
CA THR A 215 0.65 17.64 -1.33
C THR A 215 0.40 18.07 0.11
N PRO A 216 1.40 18.64 0.82
CA PRO A 216 1.23 19.14 2.18
C PRO A 216 0.05 20.13 2.32
N SER A 217 -0.04 21.10 1.40
CA SER A 217 -1.10 22.11 1.40
C SER A 217 -2.48 21.52 1.16
N ALA A 218 -2.61 20.51 0.27
CA ALA A 218 -3.89 19.86 0.01
C ALA A 218 -4.36 19.06 1.23
N TYR A 219 -3.45 18.38 1.93
CA TYR A 219 -3.77 17.68 3.18
C TYR A 219 -4.18 18.67 4.28
N ALA A 220 -3.43 19.75 4.44
CA ALA A 220 -3.74 20.80 5.42
C ALA A 220 -5.14 21.43 5.21
N ALA A 221 -5.55 21.61 3.96
CA ALA A 221 -6.83 22.21 3.60
C ALA A 221 -8.04 21.27 3.72
N ALA A 222 -7.83 19.95 3.74
CA ALA A 222 -8.91 18.96 3.61
C ALA A 222 -9.75 18.78 4.89
N GLY A 223 -9.21 19.02 6.08
CA GLY A 223 -9.96 18.99 7.35
C GLY A 223 -10.49 17.62 7.76
N GLY A 224 -9.75 16.53 7.46
CA GLY A 224 -10.16 15.16 7.80
C GLY A 224 -9.81 14.72 9.22
N SER A 225 -10.36 13.57 9.64
CA SER A 225 -10.00 12.86 10.87
C SER A 225 -9.00 11.72 10.65
N LEU A 226 -9.02 11.10 9.48
CA LEU A 226 -8.08 10.06 9.03
C LEU A 226 -7.30 10.56 7.82
N TYR A 227 -5.98 10.34 7.83
CA TYR A 227 -5.12 10.66 6.69
C TYR A 227 -4.28 9.46 6.30
N PHE A 228 -4.30 9.09 5.02
CA PHE A 228 -3.43 8.04 4.49
C PHE A 228 -2.29 8.65 3.69
N GLY A 229 -1.08 8.19 3.97
CA GLY A 229 0.12 8.59 3.25
C GLY A 229 1.13 7.46 3.16
N VAL A 230 2.09 7.66 2.28
CA VAL A 230 3.31 6.86 2.21
C VAL A 230 4.46 7.66 2.83
N PRO A 231 5.59 7.06 3.21
CA PRO A 231 6.68 7.78 3.88
C PRO A 231 7.13 9.06 3.19
N THR A 232 7.20 9.07 1.85
CA THR A 232 7.57 10.28 1.09
C THR A 232 6.53 11.40 1.19
N VAL A 233 5.26 11.07 1.37
CA VAL A 233 4.20 12.07 1.64
C VAL A 233 4.41 12.66 3.03
N TRP A 234 4.64 11.81 4.04
CA TRP A 234 4.86 12.25 5.41
C TRP A 234 6.13 13.09 5.55
N SER A 235 7.24 12.70 4.88
CA SER A 235 8.46 13.52 4.86
C SER A 235 8.21 14.91 4.29
N ARG A 236 7.42 15.02 3.21
CA ARG A 236 7.06 16.32 2.61
C ARG A 236 6.14 17.13 3.54
N VAL A 237 5.21 16.48 4.22
CA VAL A 237 4.33 17.14 5.22
C VAL A 237 5.18 17.69 6.36
N CYS A 238 6.14 16.93 6.89
CA CYS A 238 7.05 17.39 7.94
C CYS A 238 7.96 18.55 7.49
N ALA A 239 8.37 18.55 6.22
CA ALA A 239 9.16 19.63 5.63
C ALA A 239 8.38 20.96 5.48
N ASP A 240 7.06 20.93 5.61
CA ASP A 240 6.18 22.11 5.73
C ASP A 240 5.50 22.13 7.10
N PRO A 241 6.13 22.72 8.14
CA PRO A 241 5.59 22.70 9.49
C PRO A 241 4.22 23.38 9.65
N ALA A 242 3.86 24.31 8.77
CA ALA A 242 2.54 24.93 8.79
C ALA A 242 1.46 23.93 8.37
N SER A 243 1.67 23.25 7.29
CA SER A 243 0.78 22.18 6.81
C SER A 243 0.72 21.00 7.79
N ALA A 244 1.85 20.58 8.37
CA ALA A 244 1.88 19.53 9.38
C ALA A 244 1.02 19.89 10.60
N ARG A 245 1.17 21.11 11.13
CA ARG A 245 0.39 21.57 12.30
C ARG A 245 -1.11 21.67 12.01
N ALA A 246 -1.52 21.86 10.78
CA ALA A 246 -2.94 21.84 10.41
C ALA A 246 -3.58 20.45 10.60
N LEU A 247 -2.78 19.37 10.65
CA LEU A 247 -3.26 18.02 10.90
C LEU A 247 -3.40 17.67 12.40
N ARG A 248 -3.20 18.61 13.31
CA ARG A 248 -3.36 18.37 14.77
C ARG A 248 -4.75 17.90 15.19
N GLY A 249 -5.77 18.22 14.40
CA GLY A 249 -7.13 17.74 14.61
C GLY A 249 -7.39 16.33 14.09
N ALA A 250 -6.45 15.73 13.36
CA ALA A 250 -6.59 14.37 12.89
C ALA A 250 -6.52 13.38 14.05
N ARG A 251 -7.34 12.34 13.96
CA ARG A 251 -7.35 11.22 14.92
C ARG A 251 -6.30 10.18 14.56
N LEU A 252 -6.13 9.89 13.26
CA LEU A 252 -5.16 8.93 12.76
C LEU A 252 -4.40 9.47 11.55
N LEU A 253 -3.08 9.31 11.59
CA LEU A 253 -2.16 9.46 10.47
C LEU A 253 -1.63 8.07 10.13
N VAL A 254 -2.01 7.49 8.98
CA VAL A 254 -1.67 6.12 8.61
C VAL A 254 -0.54 6.13 7.58
N SER A 255 0.54 5.41 7.87
CA SER A 255 1.68 5.21 6.99
C SER A 255 1.82 3.76 6.56
N GLY A 256 2.24 3.54 5.32
CA GLY A 256 2.53 2.20 4.82
C GLY A 256 3.06 2.18 3.40
N SER A 257 3.13 1.00 2.79
CA SER A 257 3.73 0.70 1.49
C SER A 257 5.27 0.72 1.47
N ALA A 258 5.90 1.31 2.48
CA ALA A 258 7.33 1.26 2.76
C ALA A 258 7.56 1.55 4.26
N PRO A 259 8.71 1.21 4.84
CA PRO A 259 9.05 1.61 6.20
C PRO A 259 9.02 3.14 6.38
N LEU A 260 8.44 3.61 7.49
CA LEU A 260 8.49 5.02 7.85
C LEU A 260 9.81 5.29 8.58
N PRO A 261 10.67 6.20 8.08
CA PRO A 261 11.90 6.54 8.79
C PRO A 261 11.61 7.08 10.19
N VAL A 262 12.38 6.63 11.17
CA VAL A 262 12.22 7.04 12.57
C VAL A 262 12.23 8.56 12.74
N PRO A 263 13.12 9.35 12.10
CA PRO A 263 13.06 10.81 12.18
C PRO A 263 11.71 11.39 11.69
N VAL A 264 11.13 10.84 10.63
CA VAL A 264 9.82 11.31 10.13
C VAL A 264 8.69 10.96 11.09
N PHE A 265 8.77 9.79 11.75
CA PHE A 265 7.84 9.43 12.82
C PHE A 265 7.90 10.45 13.96
N ASP A 266 9.09 10.77 14.45
CA ASP A 266 9.32 11.71 15.54
C ASP A 266 8.88 13.14 15.18
N ASP A 267 9.16 13.57 13.95
CA ASP A 267 8.71 14.87 13.43
C ASP A 267 7.18 14.95 13.36
N LEU A 268 6.48 13.90 12.92
CA LEU A 268 5.03 13.85 12.94
C LEU A 268 4.49 13.98 14.34
N VAL A 269 5.05 13.25 15.32
CA VAL A 269 4.66 13.37 16.73
C VAL A 269 4.86 14.80 17.22
N SER A 270 6.02 15.39 16.96
CA SER A 270 6.35 16.75 17.41
C SER A 270 5.44 17.82 16.80
N LEU A 271 5.15 17.73 15.50
CA LEU A 271 4.41 18.74 14.75
C LEU A 271 2.89 18.61 14.91
N THR A 272 2.39 17.38 14.98
CA THR A 272 0.94 17.10 14.99
C THR A 272 0.40 16.70 16.37
N GLY A 273 1.26 16.19 17.25
CA GLY A 273 0.86 15.56 18.51
C GLY A 273 0.34 14.14 18.33
N GLN A 274 0.39 13.58 17.09
CA GLN A 274 -0.10 12.25 16.77
C GLN A 274 1.05 11.33 16.36
N ALA A 275 1.22 10.22 17.07
CA ALA A 275 2.08 9.15 16.60
C ALA A 275 1.40 8.44 15.42
N PRO A 276 2.06 8.28 14.27
CA PRO A 276 1.44 7.65 13.12
C PRO A 276 1.16 6.16 13.36
N VAL A 277 0.08 5.67 12.72
CA VAL A 277 -0.21 4.25 12.63
C VAL A 277 0.61 3.68 11.48
N GLU A 278 1.59 2.85 11.79
CA GLU A 278 2.30 2.06 10.78
C GLU A 278 1.59 0.73 10.54
N ARG A 279 1.60 0.26 9.29
CA ARG A 279 1.00 -1.01 8.90
C ARG A 279 1.82 -1.69 7.80
N TYR A 280 1.74 -3.00 7.75
CA TYR A 280 2.37 -3.84 6.75
C TYR A 280 1.34 -4.69 6.02
N GLY A 281 1.59 -4.85 4.74
CA GLY A 281 0.85 -5.71 3.84
C GLY A 281 1.41 -5.63 2.43
N MET A 282 0.94 -6.51 1.59
CA MET A 282 1.27 -6.57 0.17
C MET A 282 0.00 -6.89 -0.62
N THR A 283 0.04 -6.82 -1.94
CA THR A 283 -1.16 -7.04 -2.74
C THR A 283 -1.75 -8.43 -2.50
N GLU A 284 -0.90 -9.43 -2.31
CA GLU A 284 -1.26 -10.83 -2.11
C GLU A 284 -1.89 -11.13 -0.74
N THR A 285 -1.67 -10.27 0.26
CA THR A 285 -2.17 -10.50 1.63
C THR A 285 -3.09 -9.38 2.12
N LEU A 286 -3.25 -8.32 1.30
CA LEU A 286 -3.84 -7.05 1.72
C LEU A 286 -3.10 -6.52 2.96
N ILE A 287 -3.79 -6.09 4.00
CA ILE A 287 -3.11 -5.66 5.23
C ILE A 287 -3.04 -6.82 6.23
N THR A 288 -1.85 -7.15 6.62
CA THR A 288 -1.56 -8.28 7.49
C THR A 288 -1.44 -7.84 8.95
N VAL A 289 -0.69 -6.76 9.17
CA VAL A 289 -0.30 -6.26 10.49
C VAL A 289 -0.50 -4.76 10.54
N SER A 290 -1.02 -4.25 11.65
CA SER A 290 -1.20 -2.82 11.86
C SER A 290 -1.08 -2.44 13.33
N ALA A 291 -0.53 -1.26 13.63
CA ALA A 291 -0.77 -0.59 14.89
C ALA A 291 -2.26 -0.24 15.04
N ARG A 292 -2.74 -0.05 16.25
CA ARG A 292 -4.16 0.16 16.58
C ARG A 292 -4.47 1.64 16.78
N ALA A 293 -5.75 1.99 16.72
CA ALA A 293 -6.22 3.34 17.05
C ALA A 293 -5.97 3.68 18.51
N ASP A 294 -6.16 2.72 19.39
CA ASP A 294 -5.88 2.75 20.82
C ASP A 294 -4.55 2.04 21.13
N GLY A 295 -3.87 2.47 22.15
CA GLY A 295 -2.63 1.86 22.63
C GLY A 295 -1.35 2.40 21.99
N ASP A 296 -0.29 1.61 22.10
CA ASP A 296 1.06 1.99 21.71
C ASP A 296 1.20 2.12 20.19
N ARG A 297 2.07 3.05 19.80
CA ARG A 297 2.58 3.19 18.42
C ARG A 297 4.07 3.41 18.51
N ARG A 298 4.84 2.53 17.88
CA ARG A 298 6.29 2.44 18.05
C ARG A 298 6.95 2.65 16.70
N ALA A 299 7.86 3.62 16.63
CA ALA A 299 8.65 3.88 15.43
C ALA A 299 9.35 2.60 14.93
N GLY A 300 9.28 2.34 13.63
CA GLY A 300 9.88 1.17 12.99
C GLY A 300 9.17 -0.16 13.27
N HIS A 301 8.01 -0.14 13.90
CA HIS A 301 7.18 -1.33 14.14
C HIS A 301 5.80 -1.16 13.50
N VAL A 302 5.32 -2.24 12.91
CA VAL A 302 4.05 -2.23 12.16
C VAL A 302 2.85 -2.75 12.97
N GLY A 303 3.05 -3.10 14.25
CA GLY A 303 1.97 -3.48 15.18
C GLY A 303 1.72 -4.98 15.26
N LEU A 304 0.44 -5.33 15.37
CA LEU A 304 -0.06 -6.69 15.62
C LEU A 304 -0.86 -7.21 14.42
N PRO A 305 -0.99 -8.54 14.22
CA PRO A 305 -1.83 -9.12 13.19
C PRO A 305 -3.28 -8.60 13.28
N LEU A 306 -3.92 -8.39 12.14
CA LEU A 306 -5.32 -7.99 12.08
C LEU A 306 -6.24 -9.16 12.49
N ALA A 307 -7.48 -8.85 12.82
CA ALA A 307 -8.49 -9.88 13.12
C ALA A 307 -8.63 -10.86 11.94
N GLY A 308 -8.62 -12.16 12.22
CA GLY A 308 -8.72 -13.21 11.20
C GLY A 308 -7.41 -13.47 10.42
N VAL A 309 -6.31 -12.80 10.76
CA VAL A 309 -4.98 -13.00 10.17
C VAL A 309 -4.04 -13.63 11.19
N ALA A 310 -3.33 -14.67 10.78
CA ALA A 310 -2.26 -15.28 11.55
C ALA A 310 -0.92 -15.08 10.85
N THR A 311 0.13 -14.85 11.63
CA THR A 311 1.51 -14.72 11.16
C THR A 311 2.41 -15.70 11.90
N ARG A 312 3.48 -16.14 11.25
CA ARG A 312 4.57 -16.88 11.88
C ARG A 312 5.90 -16.53 11.23
N LEU A 313 6.97 -16.75 11.96
CA LEU A 313 8.32 -16.69 11.43
C LEU A 313 8.87 -18.09 11.27
N VAL A 314 9.50 -18.36 10.13
CA VAL A 314 10.16 -19.65 9.84
C VAL A 314 11.61 -19.44 9.43
N ALA A 315 12.44 -20.41 9.80
CA ALA A 315 13.82 -20.55 9.35
C ALA A 315 14.04 -21.97 8.84
N ALA A 316 15.23 -22.26 8.29
CA ALA A 316 15.55 -23.59 7.78
C ALA A 316 15.42 -24.68 8.86
N ASP A 317 15.67 -24.33 10.12
CA ASP A 317 15.65 -25.23 11.27
C ASP A 317 14.28 -25.28 11.98
N GLY A 318 13.24 -24.65 11.42
CA GLY A 318 11.89 -24.65 11.97
C GLY A 318 11.39 -23.28 12.45
N PRO A 319 10.40 -23.25 13.37
CA PRO A 319 9.84 -22.02 13.90
C PRO A 319 10.87 -21.15 14.62
N VAL A 320 10.75 -19.84 14.46
CA VAL A 320 11.63 -18.84 15.08
C VAL A 320 10.99 -18.31 16.36
N PRO A 321 11.76 -18.08 17.45
CA PRO A 321 11.22 -17.51 18.68
C PRO A 321 10.75 -16.07 18.47
N HIS A 322 9.75 -15.67 19.25
CA HIS A 322 9.26 -14.29 19.30
C HIS A 322 10.01 -13.52 20.40
N ASP A 323 11.29 -13.22 20.16
CA ASP A 323 12.19 -12.52 21.10
C ASP A 323 12.46 -11.06 20.70
N GLY A 324 11.93 -10.61 19.55
CA GLY A 324 12.15 -9.28 19.01
C GLY A 324 13.45 -9.12 18.22
N GLU A 325 14.35 -10.10 18.28
CA GLU A 325 15.71 -10.02 17.72
C GLU A 325 15.92 -11.04 16.58
N THR A 326 15.43 -12.28 16.74
CA THR A 326 15.66 -13.35 15.77
C THR A 326 14.86 -13.12 14.50
N ILE A 327 15.57 -12.99 13.36
CA ILE A 327 14.98 -12.75 12.04
C ILE A 327 14.52 -14.08 11.43
N GLY A 328 13.25 -14.13 11.02
CA GLY A 328 12.66 -15.25 10.28
C GLY A 328 11.93 -14.81 9.01
N ALA A 329 11.70 -15.75 8.10
CA ALA A 329 10.84 -15.53 6.94
C ALA A 329 9.38 -15.42 7.41
N LEU A 330 8.71 -14.36 7.00
CA LEU A 330 7.34 -14.09 7.39
C LEU A 330 6.37 -14.88 6.51
N GLU A 331 5.54 -15.67 7.16
CA GLU A 331 4.42 -16.37 6.53
C GLU A 331 3.09 -15.91 7.12
N VAL A 332 2.07 -15.86 6.26
CA VAL A 332 0.75 -15.32 6.56
C VAL A 332 -0.33 -16.33 6.22
N ARG A 333 -1.36 -16.43 7.07
CA ARG A 333 -2.57 -17.21 6.83
C ARG A 333 -3.79 -16.40 7.27
N GLY A 334 -4.86 -16.43 6.49
CA GLY A 334 -6.11 -15.75 6.85
C GLY A 334 -7.06 -15.55 5.68
N ALA A 335 -8.20 -14.94 5.98
CA ALA A 335 -9.25 -14.67 5.00
C ALA A 335 -8.90 -13.52 4.02
N THR A 336 -7.84 -12.77 4.28
CA THR A 336 -7.37 -11.65 3.46
C THR A 336 -6.43 -12.06 2.33
N LEU A 337 -6.08 -13.35 2.24
CA LEU A 337 -5.19 -13.85 1.20
C LEU A 337 -5.88 -13.80 -0.17
N PHE A 338 -5.05 -13.52 -1.19
CA PHE A 338 -5.46 -13.60 -2.59
C PHE A 338 -5.83 -15.01 -3.03
N ASP A 339 -6.61 -15.13 -4.10
CA ASP A 339 -6.96 -16.43 -4.67
C ASP A 339 -5.79 -17.05 -5.47
N GLY A 340 -4.86 -16.22 -5.90
CA GLY A 340 -3.68 -16.60 -6.66
C GLY A 340 -3.25 -15.52 -7.65
N TYR A 341 -2.27 -15.84 -8.49
CA TYR A 341 -1.97 -15.05 -9.67
C TYR A 341 -2.83 -15.51 -10.84
N LEU A 342 -3.06 -14.65 -11.82
CA LEU A 342 -3.81 -15.02 -13.01
C LEU A 342 -3.30 -16.34 -13.61
N GLY A 343 -4.23 -17.28 -13.81
CA GLY A 343 -3.92 -18.61 -14.33
C GLY A 343 -3.17 -19.54 -13.36
N GLN A 344 -2.87 -19.11 -12.13
CA GLN A 344 -2.15 -19.90 -11.15
C GLN A 344 -2.77 -19.73 -9.75
N PRO A 345 -3.22 -20.80 -9.09
CA PRO A 345 -3.72 -20.71 -7.72
C PRO A 345 -2.61 -20.23 -6.78
N ALA A 346 -3.00 -19.68 -5.62
CA ALA A 346 -2.06 -19.28 -4.59
C ALA A 346 -1.20 -20.47 -4.13
N ALA A 347 0.12 -20.28 -4.16
CA ALA A 347 1.06 -21.29 -3.67
C ALA A 347 1.10 -21.24 -2.13
N LEU A 348 0.27 -22.06 -1.49
CA LEU A 348 0.19 -22.17 -0.03
C LEU A 348 0.80 -23.48 0.44
N THR A 349 1.53 -23.43 1.55
CA THR A 349 2.01 -24.62 2.26
C THR A 349 1.22 -24.75 3.56
N ASP A 350 0.38 -25.77 3.69
CA ASP A 350 -0.53 -25.98 4.84
C ASP A 350 -1.39 -24.73 5.16
N GLY A 351 -1.83 -24.01 4.11
CA GLY A 351 -2.62 -22.81 4.22
C GLY A 351 -1.81 -21.53 4.52
N TRP A 352 -0.47 -21.61 4.58
CA TRP A 352 0.42 -20.47 4.78
C TRP A 352 1.00 -19.97 3.47
N PHE A 353 0.96 -18.66 3.30
CA PHE A 353 1.59 -17.95 2.19
C PHE A 353 2.94 -17.39 2.62
N ALA A 354 4.00 -17.75 1.91
CA ALA A 354 5.34 -17.21 2.10
C ALA A 354 5.44 -15.83 1.43
N THR A 355 5.54 -14.76 2.23
CA THR A 355 5.53 -13.37 1.72
C THR A 355 6.80 -13.00 0.94
N GLY A 356 7.90 -13.71 1.17
CA GLY A 356 9.25 -13.34 0.70
C GLY A 356 9.88 -12.21 1.52
N ASP A 357 9.20 -11.72 2.54
CA ASP A 357 9.73 -10.75 3.50
C ASP A 357 10.27 -11.47 4.74
N VAL A 358 11.18 -10.80 5.45
CA VAL A 358 11.71 -11.23 6.74
C VAL A 358 11.35 -10.22 7.82
N ALA A 359 11.10 -10.73 9.02
CA ALA A 359 10.65 -9.91 10.14
C ALA A 359 11.23 -10.43 11.45
N THR A 360 11.08 -9.63 12.51
CA THR A 360 11.16 -10.06 13.91
C THR A 360 9.79 -9.87 14.56
N ILE A 361 9.48 -10.71 15.58
CA ILE A 361 8.28 -10.58 16.39
C ILE A 361 8.72 -10.53 17.85
N GLY A 362 8.27 -9.52 18.58
CA GLY A 362 8.54 -9.37 20.00
C GLY A 362 7.72 -10.34 20.88
N PRO A 363 8.08 -10.49 22.17
CA PRO A 363 7.32 -11.32 23.11
C PRO A 363 5.87 -10.83 23.30
N ASP A 364 5.62 -9.56 23.02
CA ASP A 364 4.31 -8.92 23.05
C ASP A 364 3.54 -9.02 21.72
N GLY A 365 4.10 -9.74 20.75
CA GLY A 365 3.52 -9.95 19.43
C GLY A 365 3.77 -8.84 18.41
N TRP A 366 4.47 -7.75 18.78
CA TRP A 366 4.76 -6.65 17.86
C TRP A 366 5.72 -7.06 16.75
N HIS A 367 5.37 -6.71 15.52
CA HIS A 367 6.13 -7.02 14.33
C HIS A 367 7.02 -5.85 13.91
N ARG A 368 8.25 -6.17 13.52
CA ARG A 368 9.15 -5.27 12.82
C ARG A 368 9.53 -5.92 11.49
N ILE A 369 9.22 -5.27 10.39
CA ILE A 369 9.60 -5.74 9.05
C ILE A 369 11.06 -5.37 8.82
N VAL A 370 11.89 -6.37 8.57
CA VAL A 370 13.32 -6.18 8.29
C VAL A 370 13.55 -5.87 6.80
N GLY A 371 12.70 -6.43 5.92
CA GLY A 371 12.70 -6.19 4.50
C GLY A 371 12.53 -7.45 3.66
N ARG A 372 12.86 -7.37 2.37
CA ARG A 372 12.85 -8.50 1.44
C ARG A 372 14.01 -9.45 1.72
N ALA A 373 13.74 -10.74 1.83
CA ALA A 373 14.76 -11.76 2.04
C ALA A 373 15.85 -11.76 0.94
N SER A 374 15.46 -11.39 -0.28
CA SER A 374 16.37 -11.39 -1.45
C SER A 374 17.21 -10.13 -1.62
N THR A 375 16.83 -8.99 -1.00
CA THR A 375 17.47 -7.69 -1.26
C THR A 375 17.87 -6.93 0.00
N ASP A 376 17.14 -7.13 1.10
CA ASP A 376 17.31 -6.32 2.31
C ASP A 376 17.92 -7.12 3.47
N LEU A 377 18.03 -8.45 3.33
CA LEU A 377 18.72 -9.29 4.28
C LEU A 377 20.16 -9.53 3.83
N ILE A 378 21.11 -8.87 4.50
CA ILE A 378 22.55 -8.95 4.20
C ILE A 378 23.18 -10.06 5.04
N LYS A 379 23.85 -11.02 4.38
CA LYS A 379 24.52 -12.15 5.04
C LYS A 379 26.01 -11.87 5.15
N THR A 380 26.42 -11.26 6.26
CA THR A 380 27.80 -10.78 6.45
C THR A 380 28.47 -11.46 7.62
N GLY A 381 29.57 -12.18 7.38
CA GLY A 381 30.38 -12.82 8.42
C GLY A 381 29.60 -13.77 9.34
N GLY A 382 28.63 -14.52 8.79
CA GLY A 382 27.75 -15.42 9.53
C GLY A 382 26.53 -14.74 10.19
N TYR A 383 26.46 -13.42 10.17
CA TYR A 383 25.32 -12.66 10.69
C TYR A 383 24.29 -12.39 9.59
N ARG A 384 23.03 -12.21 10.01
CA ARG A 384 21.94 -11.71 9.17
C ARG A 384 21.62 -10.29 9.62
N VAL A 385 21.85 -9.32 8.74
CA VAL A 385 21.66 -7.88 9.03
C VAL A 385 20.57 -7.34 8.14
N GLY A 386 19.60 -6.69 8.75
CA GLY A 386 18.57 -5.95 7.99
C GLY A 386 19.14 -4.63 7.46
N ALA A 387 19.02 -4.41 6.16
CA ALA A 387 19.46 -3.17 5.54
C ALA A 387 18.76 -1.93 6.15
N GLY A 388 17.46 -2.04 6.46
CA GLY A 388 16.66 -0.95 7.04
C GLY A 388 17.21 -0.44 8.37
N GLU A 389 17.72 -1.30 9.23
CA GLU A 389 18.31 -0.87 10.51
C GLU A 389 19.55 0.01 10.32
N VAL A 390 20.33 -0.27 9.30
CA VAL A 390 21.51 0.53 8.96
C VAL A 390 21.09 1.83 8.27
N GLU A 391 20.06 1.80 7.43
CA GLU A 391 19.46 2.97 6.81
C GLU A 391 18.90 3.94 7.86
N ASP A 392 18.13 3.43 8.82
CA ASP A 392 17.58 4.21 9.94
C ASP A 392 18.70 4.89 10.74
N ALA A 393 19.78 4.16 11.03
CA ALA A 393 20.92 4.72 11.75
C ALA A 393 21.62 5.84 10.96
N LEU A 394 21.76 5.68 9.63
CA LEU A 394 22.32 6.70 8.76
C LEU A 394 21.44 7.95 8.69
N LEU A 395 20.11 7.78 8.61
CA LEU A 395 19.13 8.88 8.55
C LEU A 395 19.08 9.74 9.83
N LEU A 396 19.61 9.25 10.96
CA LEU A 396 19.80 10.05 12.16
C LEU A 396 20.95 11.05 12.06
N HIS A 397 21.80 10.95 11.02
CA HIS A 397 22.88 11.90 10.82
C HIS A 397 22.35 13.21 10.21
N PRO A 398 22.69 14.41 10.77
CA PRO A 398 22.09 15.68 10.33
C PRO A 398 22.30 16.03 8.86
N ALA A 399 23.38 15.55 8.25
CA ALA A 399 23.68 15.78 6.84
C ALA A 399 23.04 14.75 5.90
N VAL A 400 22.45 13.66 6.39
CA VAL A 400 21.88 12.60 5.55
C VAL A 400 20.42 12.91 5.23
N VAL A 401 20.11 12.96 3.95
CA VAL A 401 18.74 13.18 3.44
C VAL A 401 18.09 11.86 3.06
N GLU A 402 18.86 10.97 2.41
CA GLU A 402 18.39 9.63 2.00
C GLU A 402 19.52 8.61 2.16
N ALA A 403 19.14 7.38 2.48
CA ALA A 403 20.04 6.25 2.55
C ALA A 403 19.43 5.01 1.94
N ALA A 404 20.22 4.22 1.22
CA ALA A 404 19.88 2.88 0.78
C ALA A 404 21.07 1.95 1.02
N VAL A 405 20.78 0.80 1.65
CA VAL A 405 21.82 -0.16 2.05
C VAL A 405 21.57 -1.50 1.37
N ILE A 406 22.64 -2.10 0.84
CA ILE A 406 22.63 -3.42 0.22
C ILE A 406 23.81 -4.27 0.66
N GLY A 407 23.69 -5.58 0.48
CA GLY A 407 24.84 -6.49 0.51
C GLY A 407 25.57 -6.44 -0.84
N THR A 408 26.88 -6.24 -0.80
CA THR A 408 27.75 -6.41 -1.98
C THR A 408 28.73 -7.56 -1.72
N PRO A 409 29.13 -8.31 -2.77
CA PRO A 409 30.04 -9.46 -2.59
C PRO A 409 31.32 -9.09 -1.85
N HIS A 410 31.79 -9.97 -0.95
CA HIS A 410 33.04 -9.84 -0.21
C HIS A 410 33.65 -11.21 0.03
N ASP A 411 34.94 -11.37 -0.24
CA ASP A 411 35.61 -12.67 -0.25
C ASP A 411 35.55 -13.40 1.11
N ASP A 412 35.74 -12.70 2.23
CA ASP A 412 35.75 -13.30 3.56
C ASP A 412 34.38 -13.35 4.24
N LEU A 413 33.49 -12.39 3.93
CA LEU A 413 32.23 -12.20 4.65
C LEU A 413 31.04 -12.79 3.91
N GLY A 414 31.21 -13.21 2.66
CA GLY A 414 30.14 -13.51 1.72
C GLY A 414 29.55 -12.22 1.16
N GLU A 415 28.97 -11.37 2.02
CA GLU A 415 28.54 -10.02 1.68
C GLU A 415 29.12 -9.01 2.67
N GLN A 416 29.40 -7.80 2.18
CA GLN A 416 29.67 -6.63 3.03
C GLN A 416 28.51 -5.63 2.94
N ILE A 417 28.31 -4.88 4.01
CA ILE A 417 27.32 -3.83 4.07
C ILE A 417 27.82 -2.61 3.32
N THR A 418 27.10 -2.24 2.26
CA THR A 418 27.41 -1.08 1.41
C THR A 418 26.24 -0.12 1.43
N ALA A 419 26.50 1.14 1.79
CA ALA A 419 25.50 2.19 1.85
C ALA A 419 25.66 3.17 0.67
N PHE A 420 24.53 3.63 0.12
CA PHE A 420 24.41 4.71 -0.85
C PHE A 420 23.64 5.85 -0.18
N VAL A 421 24.27 7.00 -0.05
CA VAL A 421 23.76 8.09 0.79
C VAL A 421 23.67 9.38 -0.01
N VAL A 422 22.50 10.04 0.08
CA VAL A 422 22.30 11.41 -0.41
C VAL A 422 22.46 12.34 0.77
N THR A 423 23.32 13.34 0.64
CA THR A 423 23.58 14.32 1.71
C THR A 423 23.07 15.70 1.33
N GLY A 424 22.48 16.42 2.29
CA GLY A 424 22.08 17.83 2.18
C GLY A 424 23.13 18.82 2.71
N GLY A 425 24.27 18.31 3.21
CA GLY A 425 25.38 19.08 3.77
C GLY A 425 26.69 18.28 3.70
N PRO A 426 27.80 18.85 4.14
CA PRO A 426 29.10 18.18 4.14
C PRO A 426 29.09 17.00 5.13
N ALA A 427 29.35 15.81 4.62
CA ALA A 427 29.64 14.60 5.38
C ALA A 427 30.48 13.66 4.54
N GLY A 428 31.51 13.07 5.11
CA GLY A 428 32.39 12.11 4.43
C GLY A 428 31.98 10.65 4.70
N PRO A 429 32.37 9.69 3.81
CA PRO A 429 32.11 8.27 4.03
C PRO A 429 32.58 7.76 5.40
N ASP A 430 33.80 8.10 5.80
CA ASP A 430 34.38 7.64 7.09
C ASP A 430 33.61 8.21 8.31
N GLU A 431 33.14 9.45 8.22
CA GLU A 431 32.30 10.09 9.23
C GLU A 431 30.98 9.32 9.40
N LEU A 432 30.31 8.98 8.29
CA LEU A 432 29.04 8.23 8.30
C LEU A 432 29.24 6.81 8.82
N ILE A 433 30.35 6.14 8.46
CA ILE A 433 30.70 4.83 9.01
C ILE A 433 30.91 4.92 10.53
N GLY A 434 31.66 5.93 10.98
CA GLY A 434 31.91 6.18 12.40
C GLY A 434 30.61 6.50 13.16
N PHE A 435 29.72 7.26 12.55
CA PHE A 435 28.41 7.60 13.13
C PHE A 435 27.52 6.37 13.36
N VAL A 436 27.47 5.44 12.41
CA VAL A 436 26.75 4.16 12.54
C VAL A 436 27.46 3.27 13.57
N ALA A 437 28.80 3.21 13.57
CA ALA A 437 29.58 2.41 14.50
C ALA A 437 29.36 2.79 15.97
N ALA A 438 29.04 4.04 16.24
CA ALA A 438 28.71 4.52 17.59
C ALA A 438 27.30 4.12 18.07
N ARG A 439 26.45 3.61 17.17
CA ARG A 439 25.01 3.33 17.43
C ARG A 439 24.63 1.87 17.25
N LEU A 440 25.28 1.17 16.37
CA LEU A 440 24.98 -0.22 16.05
C LEU A 440 26.17 -1.14 16.35
N ALA A 441 25.86 -2.42 16.56
CA ALA A 441 26.88 -3.45 16.77
C ALA A 441 27.85 -3.53 15.58
N ALA A 442 29.07 -3.97 15.85
CA ALA A 442 30.17 -3.94 14.89
C ALA A 442 29.88 -4.66 13.55
N HIS A 443 29.11 -5.76 13.60
CA HIS A 443 28.72 -6.53 12.41
C HIS A 443 27.64 -5.81 11.55
N LYS A 444 27.00 -4.76 12.06
CA LYS A 444 26.00 -3.95 11.35
C LYS A 444 26.59 -2.69 10.73
N ARG A 445 27.85 -2.41 10.96
CA ARG A 445 28.54 -1.22 10.44
C ARG A 445 28.77 -1.32 8.93
N PRO A 446 28.40 -0.30 8.13
CA PRO A 446 28.80 -0.25 6.72
C PRO A 446 30.31 -0.30 6.55
N ARG A 447 30.79 -1.08 5.60
CA ARG A 447 32.21 -1.10 5.22
C ARG A 447 32.51 -0.14 4.09
N VAL A 448 31.50 0.15 3.29
CA VAL A 448 31.60 1.08 2.15
C VAL A 448 30.42 2.02 2.20
N VAL A 449 30.67 3.31 2.03
CA VAL A 449 29.65 4.34 1.85
C VAL A 449 29.94 5.10 0.55
N HIS A 450 28.97 5.11 -0.36
CA HIS A 450 28.99 5.91 -1.58
C HIS A 450 28.09 7.13 -1.41
N LEU A 451 28.64 8.32 -1.61
CA LEU A 451 27.84 9.53 -1.70
C LEU A 451 27.29 9.64 -3.12
N VAL A 452 25.98 9.78 -3.26
CA VAL A 452 25.28 9.84 -4.55
C VAL A 452 24.39 11.07 -4.62
N ALA A 453 24.15 11.57 -5.83
CA ALA A 453 23.27 12.73 -6.02
C ALA A 453 21.78 12.37 -5.78
N GLU A 454 21.40 11.15 -6.15
CA GLU A 454 20.02 10.65 -5.99
C GLU A 454 20.01 9.11 -5.91
N LEU A 455 18.94 8.56 -5.34
CA LEU A 455 18.69 7.12 -5.33
C LEU A 455 17.73 6.73 -6.47
N PRO A 456 17.96 5.57 -7.16
CA PRO A 456 17.06 5.11 -8.22
C PRO A 456 15.68 4.77 -7.66
N ARG A 457 14.63 5.26 -8.32
CA ARG A 457 13.24 5.09 -7.88
C ARG A 457 12.36 4.53 -8.99
N ASN A 458 11.30 3.83 -8.61
CA ASN A 458 10.21 3.49 -9.52
C ASN A 458 9.20 4.66 -9.65
N ALA A 459 8.20 4.51 -10.52
CA ALA A 459 7.14 5.51 -10.72
C ALA A 459 6.38 5.88 -9.43
N MET A 460 6.38 5.00 -8.42
CA MET A 460 5.76 5.24 -7.10
C MET A 460 6.69 5.96 -6.11
N GLY A 461 7.90 6.35 -6.53
CA GLY A 461 8.89 6.95 -5.65
C GLY A 461 9.60 5.98 -4.70
N LYS A 462 9.37 4.66 -4.83
CA LYS A 462 10.07 3.65 -4.02
C LYS A 462 11.48 3.43 -4.55
N VAL A 463 12.49 3.42 -3.65
CA VAL A 463 13.87 3.14 -4.00
C VAL A 463 14.02 1.74 -4.59
N GLN A 464 14.66 1.64 -5.75
CA GLN A 464 14.94 0.39 -6.46
C GLN A 464 16.35 -0.10 -6.14
N LYS A 465 16.53 -0.78 -5.00
CA LYS A 465 17.84 -1.30 -4.55
C LYS A 465 18.49 -2.27 -5.56
N SER A 466 17.70 -2.95 -6.38
CA SER A 466 18.22 -3.83 -7.44
C SER A 466 18.99 -3.08 -8.55
N ARG A 467 18.77 -1.77 -8.68
CA ARG A 467 19.48 -0.91 -9.64
C ARG A 467 20.72 -0.25 -9.05
N LEU A 468 20.99 -0.43 -7.76
CA LEU A 468 22.20 0.03 -7.13
C LEU A 468 23.37 -0.87 -7.56
N PRO A 469 24.57 -0.30 -7.79
CA PRO A 469 25.72 -1.06 -8.24
C PRO A 469 26.21 -2.04 -7.16
N ARG A 470 26.52 -3.26 -7.60
CA ARG A 470 27.02 -4.35 -6.72
C ARG A 470 28.50 -4.70 -6.97
N GLY A 471 29.26 -3.88 -7.71
CA GLY A 471 30.65 -4.16 -8.07
C GLY A 471 31.58 -2.98 -7.80
N GLU A 472 32.90 -3.24 -7.80
CA GLU A 472 33.98 -2.35 -7.34
C GLU A 472 34.27 -1.10 -8.18
N LYS A 473 33.46 -0.72 -9.16
CA LYS A 473 33.79 0.42 -10.02
C LYS A 473 32.75 1.53 -9.94
N PHE A 474 32.95 2.42 -8.96
CA PHE A 474 32.64 3.83 -9.11
C PHE A 474 33.95 4.58 -9.33
N SER A 475 34.21 4.94 -10.58
CA SER A 475 35.19 5.98 -10.94
C SER A 475 34.45 7.27 -11.19
#